data_ad6e9242483ac6fb5c3bb7d8bd830471
#
_entry.id   ad6e9242483ac6fb5c3bb7d8bd830471
#
_cell.length_a   1.000
_cell.length_b   1.000
_cell.length_c   1.000
_cell.angle_alpha   90.00
_cell.angle_beta   90.00
_cell.angle_gamma   90.00
#
_symmetry.space_group_name_H-M   'P 1'
#
loop_
_entity.id
_entity.type
_entity.pdbx_description
1 polymer ?
#
loop_
_entity_poly.entity_id
_entity_poly.type
_entity_poly.pdbx_seq_one_letter_code
_entity_poly.pdbx_strand_id
1 'polypeptide(L)'
;MGQNPFTPAISGSIVGFDFNPTVDRVRLVTGNGQNLRLNPETGAVAALDNDLNPNAPNVNAVAYINSYAGASSTTLFDIDLASQKLFVQDPPNDGTLKEVGSLGIAAAEQGNFHISPDNAVALASLTVNGINGLYQIDLSSGRAILLGKLSAEVIGIAIPTNPVAYSVDASNNLTVFDFTKSNAPVSKAITGLQMSETILGIDMRPLTGQLYALGSSNRLYTINMASGIATAVGTGPFDPVLKGNSFGFDFNPTVDRIRIVSDLGQNLRANPITGVIAAIDADLNPGVPAVSAAAYVSNFAGATTTTLYDIDVTADKLYKQMPPNDGKLEEVGPLNVNIDANNGFDIGGQSNIAYGLFTVGSTTKLYVINLANGTLTPVFDAPTGVNGLAVGLGF
;
A
#
# COMPACT_ATOMS: atom_id res chain seq x y z
N MET A 1 -0.18 5.67 13.83
CA MET A 1 -0.05 7.12 13.61
C MET A 1 0.43 7.80 14.89
N GLY A 2 1.03 9.01 14.83
CA GLY A 2 1.72 9.67 15.92
C GLY A 2 1.01 9.69 17.26
N GLN A 3 1.79 9.72 18.34
CA GLN A 3 1.26 9.64 19.72
C GLN A 3 0.80 10.99 20.28
N ASN A 4 1.13 12.09 19.60
CA ASN A 4 0.80 13.46 20.05
C ASN A 4 -0.03 14.18 18.98
N PRO A 5 -0.87 15.16 19.39
CA PRO A 5 -1.50 16.07 18.45
C PRO A 5 -0.46 16.76 17.59
N PHE A 6 -0.74 16.92 16.31
CA PHE A 6 0.17 17.66 15.42
C PHE A 6 0.07 19.18 15.65
N THR A 7 1.15 19.87 15.32
CA THR A 7 1.27 21.34 15.46
C THR A 7 1.57 21.93 14.07
N PRO A 8 0.86 22.99 13.62
CA PRO A 8 -0.22 23.69 14.32
C PRO A 8 -1.50 22.86 14.44
N ALA A 9 -2.33 23.18 15.42
CA ALA A 9 -3.64 22.60 15.57
C ALA A 9 -4.56 22.98 14.39
N ILE A 10 -5.58 22.17 14.15
CA ILE A 10 -6.63 22.47 13.16
C ILE A 10 -7.35 23.75 13.60
N SER A 11 -7.48 24.71 12.69
CA SER A 11 -8.26 25.93 12.89
C SER A 11 -9.66 25.76 12.31
N GLY A 12 -10.69 25.95 13.12
CA GLY A 12 -12.08 25.77 12.70
C GLY A 12 -12.61 24.36 12.90
N SER A 13 -13.90 24.17 12.59
CA SER A 13 -14.65 22.95 12.84
C SER A 13 -14.95 22.13 11.58
N ILE A 14 -14.66 22.67 10.40
CA ILE A 14 -14.98 22.07 9.10
C ILE A 14 -13.67 21.80 8.38
N VAL A 15 -13.50 20.56 7.91
CA VAL A 15 -12.23 20.07 7.39
C VAL A 15 -12.47 19.27 6.12
N GLY A 16 -11.79 19.67 5.04
CA GLY A 16 -11.59 18.84 3.86
C GLY A 16 -10.32 17.99 4.06
N PHE A 17 -10.40 16.70 3.71
CA PHE A 17 -9.33 15.75 3.95
C PHE A 17 -9.28 14.71 2.83
N ASP A 18 -8.13 14.61 2.16
CA ASP A 18 -7.92 13.58 1.14
C ASP A 18 -6.44 13.23 0.95
N PHE A 19 -6.18 12.03 0.44
CA PHE A 19 -4.83 11.55 0.15
C PHE A 19 -4.36 11.99 -1.23
N ASN A 20 -3.20 12.65 -1.30
CA ASN A 20 -2.55 12.93 -2.57
C ASN A 20 -1.89 11.66 -3.11
N PRO A 21 -2.33 11.11 -4.26
CA PRO A 21 -1.86 9.83 -4.77
C PRO A 21 -0.43 9.85 -5.32
N THR A 22 0.15 11.06 -5.54
CA THR A 22 1.47 11.19 -6.19
C THR A 22 2.62 11.36 -5.21
N VAL A 23 2.37 11.82 -3.98
CA VAL A 23 3.43 12.16 -3.00
C VAL A 23 3.21 11.59 -1.61
N ASP A 24 2.21 10.74 -1.43
CA ASP A 24 1.87 10.12 -0.14
C ASP A 24 1.80 11.15 1.00
N ARG A 25 0.91 12.09 0.85
CA ARG A 25 0.58 13.11 1.85
C ARG A 25 -0.92 13.24 1.94
N VAL A 26 -1.38 13.52 3.12
CA VAL A 26 -2.77 13.93 3.31
C VAL A 26 -2.84 15.44 3.14
N ARG A 27 -3.72 15.89 2.27
CA ARG A 27 -4.16 17.28 2.22
C ARG A 27 -5.23 17.48 3.29
N LEU A 28 -5.05 18.49 4.12
CA LEU A 28 -6.04 18.97 5.06
C LEU A 28 -6.27 20.44 4.82
N VAL A 29 -7.48 20.82 4.53
CA VAL A 29 -7.88 22.23 4.45
C VAL A 29 -9.03 22.50 5.43
N THR A 30 -9.18 23.76 5.84
CA THR A 30 -10.26 24.14 6.76
C THR A 30 -11.09 25.28 6.20
N GLY A 31 -12.30 25.41 6.70
CA GLY A 31 -13.18 26.53 6.36
C GLY A 31 -12.62 27.91 6.70
N ASN A 32 -11.54 27.97 7.50
CA ASN A 32 -10.81 29.22 7.82
C ASN A 32 -9.62 29.46 6.88
N GLY A 33 -9.48 28.64 5.83
CA GLY A 33 -8.43 28.77 4.83
C GLY A 33 -7.11 28.07 5.16
N GLN A 34 -6.95 27.44 6.33
CA GLN A 34 -5.72 26.69 6.67
C GLN A 34 -5.49 25.57 5.65
N ASN A 35 -4.25 25.41 5.20
CA ASN A 35 -3.87 24.48 4.14
C ASN A 35 -2.62 23.70 4.58
N LEU A 36 -2.79 22.44 4.92
CA LEU A 36 -1.76 21.59 5.51
C LEU A 36 -1.48 20.37 4.64
N ARG A 37 -0.25 19.89 4.71
CA ARG A 37 0.12 18.54 4.29
C ARG A 37 0.58 17.75 5.51
N LEU A 38 -0.06 16.58 5.71
CA LEU A 38 0.29 15.68 6.82
C LEU A 38 1.04 14.48 6.28
N ASN A 39 1.94 13.96 7.11
CA ASN A 39 2.58 12.66 6.87
C ASN A 39 1.63 11.55 7.37
N PRO A 40 1.13 10.65 6.51
CA PRO A 40 0.17 9.63 6.91
C PRO A 40 0.75 8.57 7.87
N GLU A 41 2.07 8.37 7.88
CA GLU A 41 2.72 7.39 8.75
C GLU A 41 2.88 7.92 10.18
N THR A 42 3.27 9.18 10.32
CA THR A 42 3.59 9.77 11.62
C THR A 42 2.47 10.64 12.20
N GLY A 43 1.51 11.05 11.36
CA GLY A 43 0.48 12.02 11.71
C GLY A 43 1.00 13.46 11.89
N ALA A 44 2.28 13.70 11.63
CA ALA A 44 2.88 15.03 11.78
C ALA A 44 2.56 15.94 10.60
N VAL A 45 2.53 17.25 10.83
CA VAL A 45 2.49 18.24 9.75
C VAL A 45 3.81 18.20 8.99
N ALA A 46 3.74 17.80 7.72
CA ALA A 46 4.89 17.77 6.83
C ALA A 46 5.18 19.13 6.18
N ALA A 47 4.13 19.94 5.97
CA ALA A 47 4.25 21.31 5.51
C ALA A 47 3.03 22.15 5.89
N LEU A 48 3.28 23.44 6.15
CA LEU A 48 2.31 24.51 6.16
C LEU A 48 2.37 25.16 4.79
N ASP A 49 1.30 25.05 4.05
CA ASP A 49 1.18 25.71 2.75
C ASP A 49 0.50 27.08 2.90
N ASN A 50 0.46 27.88 1.85
CA ASN A 50 -0.22 29.17 1.90
C ASN A 50 -1.73 28.97 2.11
N ASP A 51 -2.33 29.87 2.88
CA ASP A 51 -3.79 29.84 3.09
C ASP A 51 -4.55 29.92 1.78
N LEU A 52 -5.75 29.30 1.78
CA LEU A 52 -6.63 29.29 0.61
C LEU A 52 -7.01 30.72 0.21
N ASN A 53 -6.95 30.98 -1.07
CA ASN A 53 -7.16 32.30 -1.66
C ASN A 53 -7.75 32.20 -3.08
N PRO A 54 -8.32 33.30 -3.66
CA PRO A 54 -8.59 34.60 -3.08
C PRO A 54 -9.86 34.63 -2.22
N ASN A 55 -10.14 35.77 -1.63
CA ASN A 55 -11.41 36.12 -0.99
C ASN A 55 -11.79 35.32 0.28
N ALA A 56 -10.83 34.75 1.01
CA ALA A 56 -11.07 33.97 2.22
C ALA A 56 -12.15 32.88 2.01
N PRO A 57 -11.90 31.90 1.14
CA PRO A 57 -12.86 30.86 0.81
C PRO A 57 -13.15 29.98 2.03
N ASN A 58 -14.38 29.43 2.09
CA ASN A 58 -14.80 28.48 3.11
C ASN A 58 -14.90 27.09 2.51
N VAL A 59 -13.74 26.47 2.26
CA VAL A 59 -13.66 25.12 1.71
C VAL A 59 -14.03 24.09 2.76
N ASN A 60 -14.97 23.23 2.44
CA ASN A 60 -15.57 22.27 3.34
C ASN A 60 -15.22 20.82 3.00
N ALA A 61 -14.84 20.58 1.75
CA ALA A 61 -14.50 19.25 1.29
C ALA A 61 -13.50 19.31 0.13
N VAL A 62 -12.61 18.36 0.06
CA VAL A 62 -11.58 18.26 -1.00
C VAL A 62 -11.48 16.84 -1.50
N ALA A 63 -11.08 16.68 -2.78
CA ALA A 63 -10.80 15.38 -3.36
C ALA A 63 -9.78 15.48 -4.50
N TYR A 64 -8.86 14.52 -4.53
CA TYR A 64 -7.90 14.34 -5.62
C TYR A 64 -8.48 13.43 -6.71
N ILE A 65 -8.19 13.75 -7.97
CA ILE A 65 -8.36 12.80 -9.09
C ILE A 65 -7.18 11.83 -9.16
N ASN A 66 -7.33 10.76 -9.96
CA ASN A 66 -6.31 9.72 -10.15
C ASN A 66 -5.89 9.10 -8.81
N SER A 67 -6.84 8.91 -7.88
CA SER A 67 -6.58 8.43 -6.53
C SER A 67 -6.32 6.90 -6.54
N TYR A 68 -5.23 6.48 -7.21
CA TYR A 68 -4.77 5.09 -7.29
C TYR A 68 -3.25 5.00 -7.10
N ALA A 69 -2.79 3.84 -6.66
CA ALA A 69 -1.36 3.58 -6.47
C ALA A 69 -0.60 3.67 -7.81
N GLY A 70 0.53 4.40 -7.81
CA GLY A 70 1.32 4.61 -9.01
C GLY A 70 0.86 5.77 -9.91
N ALA A 71 -0.10 6.59 -9.48
CA ALA A 71 -0.48 7.79 -10.21
C ALA A 71 0.71 8.72 -10.41
N SER A 72 0.90 9.21 -11.65
CA SER A 72 1.98 10.14 -12.01
C SER A 72 1.55 11.61 -11.98
N SER A 73 0.24 11.87 -11.94
CA SER A 73 -0.33 13.21 -11.89
C SER A 73 -1.64 13.20 -11.13
N THR A 74 -2.00 14.33 -10.54
CA THR A 74 -3.28 14.53 -9.88
C THR A 74 -3.70 16.00 -9.94
N THR A 75 -4.98 16.26 -9.68
CA THR A 75 -5.54 17.61 -9.50
C THR A 75 -6.42 17.59 -8.27
N LEU A 76 -6.32 18.61 -7.44
CA LEU A 76 -7.14 18.78 -6.25
C LEU A 76 -8.38 19.62 -6.59
N PHE A 77 -9.55 19.10 -6.23
CA PHE A 77 -10.83 19.78 -6.33
C PHE A 77 -11.36 20.11 -4.95
N ASP A 78 -11.91 21.30 -4.80
CA ASP A 78 -12.41 21.86 -3.55
C ASP A 78 -13.86 22.28 -3.69
N ILE A 79 -14.70 21.95 -2.71
CA ILE A 79 -16.05 22.45 -2.59
C ILE A 79 -16.10 23.56 -1.54
N ASP A 80 -16.46 24.77 -1.97
CA ASP A 80 -16.74 25.89 -1.10
C ASP A 80 -18.25 26.07 -0.95
N LEU A 81 -18.77 25.73 0.23
CA LEU A 81 -20.20 25.80 0.50
C LEU A 81 -20.68 27.23 0.86
N ALA A 82 -19.78 28.18 1.14
CA ALA A 82 -20.18 29.59 1.29
C ALA A 82 -20.51 30.20 -0.06
N SER A 83 -19.71 29.95 -1.08
CA SER A 83 -19.94 30.39 -2.45
C SER A 83 -20.81 29.45 -3.28
N GLN A 84 -21.05 28.20 -2.78
CA GLN A 84 -21.78 27.14 -3.48
C GLN A 84 -21.15 26.78 -4.83
N LYS A 85 -19.82 26.63 -4.82
CA LYS A 85 -19.02 26.39 -6.03
C LYS A 85 -18.01 25.26 -5.86
N LEU A 86 -17.67 24.68 -6.99
CA LEU A 86 -16.51 23.80 -7.16
C LEU A 86 -15.32 24.61 -7.67
N PHE A 87 -14.14 24.34 -7.11
CA PHE A 87 -12.88 24.92 -7.52
C PHE A 87 -11.85 23.84 -7.83
N VAL A 88 -10.81 24.20 -8.58
CA VAL A 88 -9.53 23.51 -8.64
C VAL A 88 -8.54 24.30 -7.80
N GLN A 89 -7.83 23.65 -6.87
CA GLN A 89 -6.73 24.24 -6.12
C GLN A 89 -5.44 24.07 -6.91
N ASP A 90 -4.99 25.11 -7.60
CA ASP A 90 -3.82 25.06 -8.48
C ASP A 90 -3.10 26.41 -8.60
N PRO A 91 -1.82 26.51 -8.17
CA PRO A 91 -1.03 25.47 -7.49
C PRO A 91 -1.56 25.15 -6.09
N PRO A 92 -1.63 23.85 -5.69
CA PRO A 92 -2.28 23.46 -4.45
C PRO A 92 -1.51 23.94 -3.19
N ASN A 93 -0.20 24.10 -3.27
CA ASN A 93 0.62 24.58 -2.16
C ASN A 93 0.56 26.11 -2.01
N ASP A 94 0.16 26.83 -3.05
CA ASP A 94 -0.08 28.26 -2.98
C ASP A 94 -1.49 28.62 -2.48
N GLY A 95 -2.33 27.60 -2.25
CA GLY A 95 -3.71 27.75 -1.80
C GLY A 95 -4.61 28.44 -2.83
N THR A 96 -4.19 28.52 -4.10
CA THR A 96 -4.91 29.27 -5.13
C THR A 96 -6.09 28.48 -5.66
N LEU A 97 -7.31 29.03 -5.51
CA LEU A 97 -8.54 28.45 -6.01
C LEU A 97 -8.94 29.06 -7.36
N LYS A 98 -9.17 28.19 -8.34
CA LYS A 98 -9.66 28.53 -9.67
C LYS A 98 -11.07 27.99 -9.81
N GLU A 99 -12.04 28.85 -10.06
CA GLU A 99 -13.46 28.47 -10.18
C GLU A 99 -13.68 27.50 -11.35
N VAL A 100 -14.38 26.39 -11.07
CA VAL A 100 -14.93 25.49 -12.09
C VAL A 100 -16.36 25.90 -12.41
N GLY A 101 -17.21 26.04 -11.38
CA GLY A 101 -18.59 26.48 -11.56
C GLY A 101 -19.46 26.25 -10.33
N SER A 102 -20.73 26.62 -10.47
CA SER A 102 -21.72 26.54 -9.38
C SER A 102 -22.22 25.12 -9.17
N LEU A 103 -22.41 24.73 -7.91
CA LEU A 103 -23.09 23.47 -7.56
C LEU A 103 -24.56 23.43 -8.03
N GLY A 104 -25.18 24.59 -8.24
CA GLY A 104 -26.58 24.68 -8.65
C GLY A 104 -27.59 24.33 -7.57
N ILE A 105 -27.11 24.19 -6.32
CA ILE A 105 -27.91 23.88 -5.13
C ILE A 105 -27.46 24.79 -3.98
N ALA A 106 -28.31 24.94 -2.96
CA ALA A 106 -27.96 25.64 -1.71
C ALA A 106 -27.69 24.60 -0.60
N ALA A 107 -26.47 24.14 -0.52
CA ALA A 107 -26.06 23.18 0.49
C ALA A 107 -25.67 23.88 1.82
N ALA A 108 -25.91 23.20 2.94
CA ALA A 108 -25.45 23.66 4.26
C ALA A 108 -23.92 23.54 4.41
N GLU A 109 -23.38 24.14 5.48
CA GLU A 109 -21.94 24.33 5.67
C GLU A 109 -21.12 23.06 5.92
N GLN A 110 -21.72 21.89 5.99
CA GLN A 110 -21.01 20.61 6.14
C GLN A 110 -21.15 19.77 4.88
N GLY A 111 -20.03 19.21 4.42
CA GLY A 111 -19.98 18.36 3.25
C GLY A 111 -18.76 17.45 3.24
N ASN A 112 -18.85 16.39 2.50
CA ASN A 112 -17.75 15.46 2.23
C ASN A 112 -17.68 15.19 0.74
N PHE A 113 -16.50 14.96 0.22
CA PHE A 113 -16.28 14.83 -1.21
C PHE A 113 -15.21 13.78 -1.48
N HIS A 114 -15.44 12.91 -2.45
CA HIS A 114 -14.44 11.96 -2.90
C HIS A 114 -14.62 11.63 -4.38
N ILE A 115 -13.53 11.37 -5.09
CA ILE A 115 -13.51 11.05 -6.52
C ILE A 115 -12.99 9.62 -6.70
N SER A 116 -13.68 8.82 -7.53
CA SER A 116 -13.25 7.45 -7.81
C SER A 116 -11.88 7.39 -8.48
N PRO A 117 -11.10 6.31 -8.29
CA PRO A 117 -9.76 6.17 -8.83
C PRO A 117 -9.67 6.33 -10.36
N ASP A 118 -10.73 5.97 -11.07
CA ASP A 118 -10.86 6.08 -12.53
C ASP A 118 -11.43 7.42 -12.99
N ASN A 119 -11.74 8.33 -12.05
CA ASN A 119 -12.35 9.63 -12.24
C ASN A 119 -13.77 9.58 -12.84
N ALA A 120 -14.38 8.39 -12.92
CA ALA A 120 -15.72 8.23 -13.51
C ALA A 120 -16.84 8.75 -12.62
N VAL A 121 -16.61 8.77 -11.32
CA VAL A 121 -17.61 9.16 -10.31
C VAL A 121 -16.98 10.09 -9.29
N ALA A 122 -17.60 11.25 -9.09
CA ALA A 122 -17.27 12.19 -8.02
C ALA A 122 -18.50 12.33 -7.11
N LEU A 123 -18.38 11.91 -5.85
CA LEU A 123 -19.52 11.86 -4.91
C LEU A 123 -19.32 12.86 -3.79
N ALA A 124 -20.38 13.58 -3.46
CA ALA A 124 -20.45 14.43 -2.29
C ALA A 124 -21.66 14.08 -1.42
N SER A 125 -21.45 14.05 -0.11
CA SER A 125 -22.53 14.04 0.88
C SER A 125 -22.81 15.47 1.28
N LEU A 126 -24.00 15.98 0.95
CA LEU A 126 -24.40 17.37 1.16
C LEU A 126 -25.78 17.45 1.81
N THR A 127 -25.97 18.44 2.66
CA THR A 127 -27.27 18.73 3.26
C THR A 127 -27.93 19.91 2.56
N VAL A 128 -29.09 19.68 1.96
CA VAL A 128 -29.84 20.69 1.24
C VAL A 128 -31.25 20.80 1.85
N ASN A 129 -31.65 21.99 2.31
CA ASN A 129 -32.92 22.22 3.00
C ASN A 129 -33.17 21.26 4.18
N GLY A 130 -32.10 20.93 4.94
CA GLY A 130 -32.17 20.03 6.07
C GLY A 130 -32.30 18.54 5.70
N ILE A 131 -32.12 18.18 4.43
CA ILE A 131 -32.17 16.79 3.95
C ILE A 131 -30.76 16.39 3.52
N ASN A 132 -30.22 15.36 4.16
CA ASN A 132 -28.95 14.74 3.79
C ASN A 132 -29.11 13.97 2.48
N GLY A 133 -28.21 14.18 1.53
CA GLY A 133 -28.26 13.54 0.24
C GLY A 133 -26.87 13.15 -0.27
N LEU A 134 -26.83 12.11 -1.07
CA LEU A 134 -25.67 11.74 -1.88
C LEU A 134 -25.82 12.39 -3.25
N TYR A 135 -24.83 13.16 -3.64
CA TYR A 135 -24.79 13.89 -4.90
C TYR A 135 -23.62 13.43 -5.76
N GLN A 136 -23.84 13.36 -7.07
CA GLN A 136 -22.76 13.30 -8.03
C GLN A 136 -22.37 14.72 -8.42
N ILE A 137 -21.08 15.00 -8.43
CA ILE A 137 -20.52 16.29 -8.84
C ILE A 137 -19.94 16.16 -10.25
N ASP A 138 -20.35 17.01 -11.14
CA ASP A 138 -19.74 17.12 -12.47
C ASP A 138 -18.46 17.97 -12.35
N LEU A 139 -17.32 17.34 -12.49
CA LEU A 139 -15.99 17.99 -12.35
C LEU A 139 -15.70 19.03 -13.44
N SER A 140 -16.47 19.04 -14.54
CA SER A 140 -16.29 19.99 -15.64
C SER A 140 -17.11 21.28 -15.47
N SER A 141 -18.22 21.21 -14.75
CA SER A 141 -19.16 22.33 -14.59
C SER A 141 -19.40 22.72 -13.13
N GLY A 142 -19.00 21.90 -12.18
CA GLY A 142 -19.31 22.06 -10.76
C GLY A 142 -20.69 21.57 -10.34
N ARG A 143 -21.57 21.22 -11.27
CA ARG A 143 -22.99 20.92 -11.00
C ARG A 143 -23.16 19.70 -10.11
N ALA A 144 -23.97 19.81 -9.04
CA ALA A 144 -24.39 18.74 -8.18
C ALA A 144 -25.72 18.12 -8.62
N ILE A 145 -25.78 16.80 -8.73
CA ILE A 145 -26.96 16.02 -9.11
C ILE A 145 -27.31 15.06 -7.99
N LEU A 146 -28.50 15.16 -7.42
CA LEU A 146 -28.97 14.27 -6.34
C LEU A 146 -29.11 12.83 -6.86
N LEU A 147 -28.39 11.90 -6.24
CA LEU A 147 -28.53 10.47 -6.49
C LEU A 147 -29.54 9.81 -5.55
N GLY A 148 -29.58 10.24 -4.30
CA GLY A 148 -30.50 9.70 -3.31
C GLY A 148 -30.40 10.39 -1.95
N LYS A 149 -31.41 10.18 -1.11
CA LYS A 149 -31.43 10.68 0.27
C LYS A 149 -30.65 9.73 1.17
N LEU A 150 -29.96 10.29 2.15
CA LEU A 150 -29.29 9.58 3.22
C LEU A 150 -30.14 9.64 4.48
N SER A 151 -30.16 8.55 5.26
CA SER A 151 -30.95 8.46 6.48
C SER A 151 -30.36 9.25 7.64
N ALA A 152 -29.07 9.60 7.56
CA ALA A 152 -28.34 10.36 8.56
C ALA A 152 -27.30 11.25 7.90
N GLU A 153 -26.75 12.20 8.66
CA GLU A 153 -25.57 12.96 8.26
C GLU A 153 -24.36 12.02 8.14
N VAL A 154 -23.57 12.22 7.09
CA VAL A 154 -22.33 11.47 6.82
C VAL A 154 -21.15 12.40 7.04
N ILE A 155 -20.26 12.03 7.96
CA ILE A 155 -19.08 12.82 8.33
C ILE A 155 -17.84 12.50 7.48
N GLY A 156 -17.91 11.49 6.61
CA GLY A 156 -16.82 11.10 5.69
C GLY A 156 -17.34 10.19 4.59
N ILE A 157 -16.81 10.35 3.39
CA ILE A 157 -17.08 9.47 2.25
C ILE A 157 -15.76 9.04 1.65
N ALA A 158 -15.61 7.76 1.33
CA ALA A 158 -14.47 7.22 0.63
C ALA A 158 -14.93 6.19 -0.40
N ILE A 159 -14.38 6.26 -1.60
CA ILE A 159 -14.59 5.27 -2.66
C ILE A 159 -13.35 4.39 -2.66
N PRO A 160 -13.46 3.06 -2.48
CA PRO A 160 -12.31 2.19 -2.40
C PRO A 160 -11.55 2.14 -3.73
N THR A 161 -10.22 2.00 -3.63
CA THR A 161 -9.35 1.70 -4.76
C THR A 161 -9.30 0.20 -5.00
N ASN A 162 -8.93 -0.23 -6.22
CA ASN A 162 -8.58 -1.62 -6.44
C ASN A 162 -7.31 -1.96 -5.65
N PRO A 163 -7.25 -3.13 -5.01
CA PRO A 163 -6.03 -3.60 -4.40
C PRO A 163 -4.91 -3.74 -5.44
N VAL A 164 -3.69 -3.42 -5.04
CA VAL A 164 -2.49 -3.54 -5.88
C VAL A 164 -1.43 -4.39 -5.20
N ALA A 165 -0.58 -5.01 -6.00
CA ALA A 165 0.60 -5.69 -5.51
C ALA A 165 1.88 -4.94 -5.92
N TYR A 166 2.94 -5.23 -5.20
CA TYR A 166 4.26 -4.66 -5.39
C TYR A 166 5.27 -5.77 -5.65
N SER A 167 6.23 -5.50 -6.52
CA SER A 167 7.42 -6.33 -6.68
C SER A 167 8.66 -5.45 -6.79
N VAL A 168 9.83 -6.06 -6.62
CA VAL A 168 11.12 -5.39 -6.82
C VAL A 168 11.91 -6.17 -7.85
N ASP A 169 12.58 -5.47 -8.77
CA ASP A 169 13.47 -6.09 -9.74
C ASP A 169 14.95 -6.07 -9.27
N ALA A 170 15.82 -6.76 -10.02
CA ALA A 170 17.25 -6.83 -9.74
C ALA A 170 17.97 -5.47 -9.80
N SER A 171 17.34 -4.43 -10.35
CA SER A 171 17.83 -3.06 -10.38
C SER A 171 17.28 -2.19 -9.25
N ASN A 172 16.60 -2.79 -8.27
CA ASN A 172 15.89 -2.11 -7.19
C ASN A 172 14.83 -1.12 -7.70
N ASN A 173 14.06 -1.48 -8.72
CA ASN A 173 12.87 -0.74 -9.07
C ASN A 173 11.67 -1.36 -8.37
N LEU A 174 10.89 -0.53 -7.67
CA LEU A 174 9.59 -0.89 -7.14
C LEU A 174 8.56 -0.84 -8.26
N THR A 175 7.91 -1.95 -8.53
CA THR A 175 6.89 -2.08 -9.57
C THR A 175 5.52 -2.29 -8.93
N VAL A 176 4.52 -1.55 -9.39
CA VAL A 176 3.13 -1.60 -8.91
C VAL A 176 2.26 -2.28 -9.95
N PHE A 177 1.47 -3.27 -9.53
CA PHE A 177 0.54 -4.04 -10.37
C PHE A 177 -0.89 -3.87 -9.89
N ASP A 178 -1.79 -3.53 -10.81
CA ASP A 178 -3.23 -3.67 -10.60
C ASP A 178 -3.68 -5.00 -11.21
N PHE A 179 -4.08 -5.96 -10.39
CA PHE A 179 -4.48 -7.31 -10.85
C PHE A 179 -5.77 -7.30 -11.67
N THR A 180 -6.55 -6.22 -11.63
CA THR A 180 -7.77 -6.08 -12.43
C THR A 180 -7.51 -5.52 -13.82
N LYS A 181 -6.31 -5.03 -14.07
CA LYS A 181 -5.92 -4.36 -15.33
C LYS A 181 -4.68 -5.04 -15.89
N SER A 182 -4.75 -5.46 -17.14
CA SER A 182 -3.59 -5.92 -17.93
C SER A 182 -2.68 -4.76 -18.37
N ASN A 183 -2.78 -3.60 -17.73
CA ASN A 183 -2.00 -2.42 -18.05
C ASN A 183 -0.54 -2.61 -17.66
N ALA A 184 0.35 -1.95 -18.40
CA ALA A 184 1.76 -1.94 -18.07
C ALA A 184 1.97 -1.50 -16.61
N PRO A 185 2.71 -2.27 -15.82
CA PRO A 185 2.98 -1.92 -14.43
C PRO A 185 3.76 -0.60 -14.35
N VAL A 186 3.50 0.17 -13.31
CA VAL A 186 4.24 1.42 -13.05
C VAL A 186 5.47 1.06 -12.22
N SER A 187 6.65 1.46 -12.72
CA SER A 187 7.92 1.20 -12.05
C SER A 187 8.61 2.49 -11.64
N LYS A 188 9.26 2.49 -10.49
CA LYS A 188 10.08 3.60 -9.98
C LYS A 188 11.31 3.09 -9.24
N ALA A 189 12.43 3.80 -9.36
CA ALA A 189 13.65 3.43 -8.66
C ALA A 189 13.48 3.58 -7.15
N ILE A 190 13.96 2.58 -6.39
CA ILE A 190 14.11 2.67 -4.94
C ILE A 190 15.40 3.45 -4.66
N THR A 191 15.28 4.49 -3.84
CA THR A 191 16.40 5.35 -3.42
C THR A 191 16.58 5.30 -1.91
N GLY A 192 17.72 5.78 -1.38
CA GLY A 192 17.99 5.77 0.06
C GLY A 192 18.55 4.45 0.60
N LEU A 193 18.82 3.48 -0.26
CA LEU A 193 19.53 2.25 0.09
C LEU A 193 21.03 2.51 0.34
N GLN A 194 21.70 1.57 1.02
CA GLN A 194 23.17 1.59 1.11
C GLN A 194 23.81 1.42 -0.26
N MET A 195 25.08 1.82 -0.38
CA MET A 195 25.82 1.63 -1.63
C MET A 195 25.93 0.15 -1.97
N SER A 196 25.63 -0.19 -3.24
CA SER A 196 25.61 -1.58 -3.74
C SER A 196 24.60 -2.51 -3.04
N GLU A 197 23.59 -1.96 -2.37
CA GLU A 197 22.52 -2.73 -1.77
C GLU A 197 21.63 -3.34 -2.87
N THR A 198 21.19 -4.57 -2.67
CA THR A 198 20.14 -5.22 -3.46
C THR A 198 19.00 -5.60 -2.53
N ILE A 199 17.75 -5.35 -2.92
CA ILE A 199 16.58 -5.83 -2.20
C ILE A 199 16.40 -7.31 -2.51
N LEU A 200 16.25 -8.12 -1.46
CA LEU A 200 16.15 -9.58 -1.51
C LEU A 200 14.72 -10.10 -1.29
N GLY A 201 13.85 -9.29 -0.73
CA GLY A 201 12.45 -9.60 -0.47
C GLY A 201 11.70 -8.38 0.03
N ILE A 202 10.40 -8.37 -0.18
CA ILE A 202 9.49 -7.32 0.29
C ILE A 202 8.22 -7.93 0.85
N ASP A 203 7.62 -7.26 1.84
CA ASP A 203 6.29 -7.59 2.32
C ASP A 203 5.61 -6.39 3.02
N MET A 204 4.28 -6.42 3.04
CA MET A 204 3.42 -5.43 3.70
C MET A 204 3.22 -5.80 5.17
N ARG A 205 3.67 -4.93 6.10
CA ARG A 205 3.39 -5.15 7.52
C ARG A 205 1.89 -5.02 7.81
N PRO A 206 1.21 -6.09 8.25
CA PRO A 206 -0.25 -6.08 8.44
C PRO A 206 -0.74 -5.04 9.46
N LEU A 207 0.08 -4.79 10.49
CA LEU A 207 -0.30 -3.87 11.57
C LEU A 207 -0.37 -2.40 11.12
N THR A 208 0.43 -2.00 10.14
CA THR A 208 0.60 -0.58 9.76
C THR A 208 0.37 -0.28 8.29
N GLY A 209 0.38 -1.29 7.41
CA GLY A 209 0.31 -1.11 5.96
C GLY A 209 1.59 -0.55 5.33
N GLN A 210 2.71 -0.53 6.06
CA GLN A 210 4.00 -0.11 5.51
C GLN A 210 4.65 -1.25 4.72
N LEU A 211 5.22 -0.93 3.57
CA LEU A 211 6.03 -1.86 2.81
C LEU A 211 7.42 -1.96 3.41
N TYR A 212 7.84 -3.17 3.79
CA TYR A 212 9.16 -3.49 4.28
C TYR A 212 9.98 -4.20 3.22
N ALA A 213 11.30 -4.09 3.34
CA ALA A 213 12.24 -4.77 2.46
C ALA A 213 13.42 -5.34 3.23
N LEU A 214 13.92 -6.48 2.76
CA LEU A 214 15.16 -7.12 3.18
C LEU A 214 16.28 -6.69 2.24
N GLY A 215 17.33 -6.08 2.78
CA GLY A 215 18.50 -5.68 2.02
C GLY A 215 19.66 -6.66 2.14
N SER A 216 20.46 -6.75 1.09
CA SER A 216 21.62 -7.66 0.99
C SER A 216 22.72 -7.35 2.00
N SER A 217 22.75 -6.16 2.59
CA SER A 217 23.70 -5.77 3.63
C SER A 217 23.23 -6.12 5.05
N ASN A 218 22.32 -7.07 5.22
CA ASN A 218 21.75 -7.49 6.50
C ASN A 218 20.96 -6.35 7.17
N ARG A 219 20.13 -5.63 6.42
CA ARG A 219 19.32 -4.51 6.90
C ARG A 219 17.86 -4.71 6.54
N LEU A 220 17.01 -4.13 7.36
CA LEU A 220 15.61 -3.92 7.00
C LEU A 220 15.42 -2.47 6.58
N TYR A 221 14.49 -2.27 5.66
CA TYR A 221 14.03 -0.96 5.20
C TYR A 221 12.52 -0.88 5.25
N THR A 222 11.98 0.32 5.43
CA THR A 222 10.64 0.67 5.00
C THR A 222 10.74 1.40 3.67
N ILE A 223 9.82 1.13 2.74
CA ILE A 223 9.78 1.79 1.42
C ILE A 223 8.50 2.63 1.35
N ASN A 224 8.64 3.91 1.07
CA ASN A 224 7.50 4.75 0.73
C ASN A 224 7.01 4.39 -0.68
N MET A 225 5.82 3.82 -0.79
CA MET A 225 5.27 3.26 -2.03
C MET A 225 5.00 4.33 -3.09
N ALA A 226 4.72 5.58 -2.69
CA ALA A 226 4.47 6.67 -3.63
C ALA A 226 5.78 7.27 -4.19
N SER A 227 6.83 7.40 -3.38
CA SER A 227 8.09 8.03 -3.79
C SER A 227 9.21 7.05 -4.15
N GLY A 228 9.15 5.80 -3.69
CA GLY A 228 10.24 4.83 -3.81
C GLY A 228 11.39 5.07 -2.81
N ILE A 229 11.24 5.98 -1.84
CA ILE A 229 12.29 6.27 -0.87
C ILE A 229 12.31 5.17 0.19
N ALA A 230 13.47 4.52 0.33
CA ALA A 230 13.74 3.57 1.39
C ALA A 230 14.34 4.28 2.62
N THR A 231 13.90 3.87 3.80
CA THR A 231 14.42 4.32 5.09
C THR A 231 14.88 3.10 5.89
N ALA A 232 16.13 3.09 6.33
CA ALA A 232 16.65 1.98 7.11
C ALA A 232 15.94 1.85 8.46
N VAL A 233 15.61 0.62 8.84
CA VAL A 233 15.04 0.27 10.15
C VAL A 233 16.17 -0.10 11.09
N GLY A 234 16.20 0.53 12.27
CA GLY A 234 17.25 0.32 13.25
C GLY A 234 18.53 1.10 12.96
N THR A 235 19.59 0.81 13.72
CA THR A 235 20.83 1.61 13.73
C THR A 235 21.97 1.01 12.90
N GLY A 236 21.81 -0.21 12.40
CA GLY A 236 22.87 -0.91 11.67
C GLY A 236 22.43 -2.23 11.05
N PRO A 237 23.37 -2.98 10.45
CA PRO A 237 23.09 -4.33 10.00
C PRO A 237 22.76 -5.25 11.18
N PHE A 238 21.88 -6.22 10.96
CA PHE A 238 21.58 -7.22 11.97
C PHE A 238 22.59 -8.37 11.98
N ASP A 239 22.63 -9.09 13.11
CA ASP A 239 23.40 -10.30 13.33
C ASP A 239 22.46 -11.39 13.86
N PRO A 240 22.54 -12.67 13.39
CA PRO A 240 23.49 -13.20 12.41
C PRO A 240 23.26 -12.67 10.98
N VAL A 241 24.33 -12.65 10.20
CA VAL A 241 24.28 -12.28 8.78
C VAL A 241 23.44 -13.27 7.98
N LEU A 242 22.88 -12.80 6.87
CA LEU A 242 22.16 -13.64 5.91
C LEU A 242 23.08 -14.71 5.32
N LYS A 243 22.55 -15.92 5.17
CA LYS A 243 23.22 -17.06 4.53
C LYS A 243 22.35 -17.53 3.37
N GLY A 244 22.91 -17.54 2.17
CA GLY A 244 22.21 -17.94 0.96
C GLY A 244 22.16 -16.82 -0.06
N ASN A 245 21.47 -17.08 -1.19
CA ASN A 245 21.31 -16.17 -2.30
C ASN A 245 19.84 -15.83 -2.56
N SER A 246 18.93 -16.68 -2.10
CA SER A 246 17.48 -16.49 -2.27
C SER A 246 16.78 -16.60 -0.92
N PHE A 247 15.78 -15.76 -0.69
CA PHE A 247 15.18 -15.59 0.62
C PHE A 247 13.65 -15.51 0.53
N GLY A 248 12.97 -16.22 1.43
CA GLY A 248 11.58 -15.94 1.79
C GLY A 248 11.53 -14.86 2.87
N PHE A 249 10.65 -13.88 2.69
CA PHE A 249 10.52 -12.71 3.57
C PHE A 249 9.05 -12.35 3.73
N ASP A 250 8.51 -12.52 4.95
CA ASP A 250 7.08 -12.29 5.18
C ASP A 250 6.76 -11.97 6.64
N PHE A 251 5.71 -11.21 6.88
CA PHE A 251 5.25 -10.87 8.22
C PHE A 251 4.36 -11.95 8.82
N ASN A 252 4.72 -12.42 10.00
CA ASN A 252 3.80 -13.18 10.83
C ASN A 252 2.78 -12.22 11.49
N PRO A 253 1.50 -12.25 11.11
CA PRO A 253 0.50 -11.28 11.57
C PRO A 253 0.12 -11.44 13.05
N THR A 254 0.37 -12.62 13.63
CA THR A 254 -0.06 -12.91 15.01
C THR A 254 0.91 -12.39 16.08
N VAL A 255 2.19 -12.18 15.71
CA VAL A 255 3.25 -11.76 16.66
C VAL A 255 4.03 -10.55 16.18
N ASP A 256 3.68 -9.99 15.02
CA ASP A 256 4.34 -8.84 14.41
C ASP A 256 5.86 -9.04 14.32
N ARG A 257 6.27 -10.11 13.66
CA ARG A 257 7.67 -10.44 13.37
C ARG A 257 7.83 -10.80 11.92
N ILE A 258 8.98 -10.46 11.37
CA ILE A 258 9.34 -10.83 10.02
C ILE A 258 10.01 -12.19 10.04
N ARG A 259 9.50 -13.15 9.28
CA ARG A 259 10.16 -14.42 8.97
C ARG A 259 11.14 -14.18 7.84
N ILE A 260 12.36 -14.68 8.00
CA ILE A 260 13.38 -14.72 6.95
C ILE A 260 13.86 -16.17 6.87
N VAL A 261 13.64 -16.80 5.73
CA VAL A 261 14.15 -18.14 5.42
C VAL A 261 15.05 -18.07 4.19
N SER A 262 15.94 -19.05 3.97
CA SER A 262 16.85 -19.01 2.83
C SER A 262 17.02 -20.37 2.13
N ASP A 263 17.59 -20.33 0.94
CA ASP A 263 17.98 -21.48 0.12
C ASP A 263 19.11 -22.34 0.76
N LEU A 264 19.71 -21.86 1.83
CA LEU A 264 20.66 -22.63 2.67
C LEU A 264 20.06 -23.06 4.01
N GLY A 265 18.74 -23.02 4.15
CA GLY A 265 18.01 -23.49 5.33
C GLY A 265 18.01 -22.55 6.52
N GLN A 266 18.59 -21.34 6.42
CA GLN A 266 18.55 -20.38 7.52
C GLN A 266 17.10 -19.99 7.84
N ASN A 267 16.77 -19.85 9.14
CA ASN A 267 15.42 -19.57 9.62
C ASN A 267 15.46 -18.55 10.76
N LEU A 268 15.10 -17.33 10.48
CA LEU A 268 15.22 -16.18 11.38
C LEU A 268 13.89 -15.50 11.61
N ARG A 269 13.78 -14.83 12.77
CA ARG A 269 12.71 -13.86 13.04
C ARG A 269 13.31 -12.49 13.33
N ALA A 270 12.94 -11.49 12.56
CA ALA A 270 13.40 -10.12 12.76
C ALA A 270 12.33 -9.24 13.41
N ASN A 271 12.77 -8.22 14.15
CA ASN A 271 11.90 -7.23 14.77
C ASN A 271 11.72 -6.02 13.83
N PRO A 272 10.49 -5.73 13.36
CA PRO A 272 10.26 -4.66 12.40
C PRO A 272 10.44 -3.24 12.95
N ILE A 273 10.54 -3.08 14.28
CA ILE A 273 10.73 -1.76 14.90
C ILE A 273 12.21 -1.45 15.10
N THR A 274 12.97 -2.45 15.54
CA THR A 274 14.38 -2.24 15.90
C THR A 274 15.36 -2.69 14.81
N GLY A 275 14.91 -3.44 13.81
CA GLY A 275 15.74 -3.97 12.73
C GLY A 275 16.68 -5.13 13.12
N VAL A 276 16.60 -5.63 14.36
CA VAL A 276 17.47 -6.70 14.84
C VAL A 276 16.80 -8.07 14.70
N ILE A 277 17.62 -9.14 14.66
CA ILE A 277 17.12 -10.51 14.75
C ILE A 277 16.62 -10.76 16.17
N ALA A 278 15.34 -11.07 16.29
CA ALA A 278 14.67 -11.35 17.56
C ALA A 278 14.84 -12.82 17.99
N ALA A 279 15.00 -13.72 17.02
CA ALA A 279 15.29 -15.14 17.28
C ALA A 279 15.96 -15.81 16.07
N ILE A 280 16.81 -16.78 16.37
CA ILE A 280 17.37 -17.75 15.43
C ILE A 280 16.63 -19.05 15.70
N ASP A 281 15.85 -19.50 14.74
CA ASP A 281 15.07 -20.73 14.84
C ASP A 281 15.86 -21.92 14.25
N ALA A 282 15.32 -23.14 14.39
CA ALA A 282 15.97 -24.31 13.82
C ALA A 282 16.02 -24.22 12.28
N ASP A 283 17.12 -24.68 11.70
CA ASP A 283 17.28 -24.70 10.25
C ASP A 283 16.16 -25.50 9.58
N LEU A 284 15.81 -25.11 8.34
CA LEU A 284 14.78 -25.78 7.56
C LEU A 284 15.12 -27.25 7.33
N ASN A 285 14.15 -28.12 7.52
CA ASN A 285 14.33 -29.58 7.47
C ASN A 285 13.01 -30.29 7.03
N PRO A 286 13.06 -31.58 6.58
CA PRO A 286 14.21 -32.46 6.49
C PRO A 286 15.10 -32.17 5.27
N GLY A 287 16.33 -32.63 5.32
CA GLY A 287 17.30 -32.49 4.25
C GLY A 287 17.92 -31.09 4.19
N VAL A 288 18.12 -30.57 2.99
CA VAL A 288 18.63 -29.20 2.73
C VAL A 288 17.69 -28.58 1.69
N PRO A 289 16.52 -28.07 2.12
CA PRO A 289 15.57 -27.46 1.21
C PRO A 289 16.07 -26.11 0.71
N ALA A 290 15.87 -25.83 -0.59
CA ALA A 290 16.26 -24.58 -1.22
C ALA A 290 15.06 -23.61 -1.26
N VAL A 291 14.64 -23.16 -0.08
CA VAL A 291 13.50 -22.23 0.05
C VAL A 291 13.90 -20.84 -0.41
N SER A 292 13.18 -20.31 -1.40
CA SER A 292 13.41 -19.00 -1.98
C SER A 292 12.29 -17.99 -1.71
N ALA A 293 11.13 -18.46 -1.22
CA ALA A 293 10.00 -17.61 -0.91
C ALA A 293 9.16 -18.22 0.22
N ALA A 294 8.55 -17.35 1.01
CA ALA A 294 7.69 -17.72 2.15
C ALA A 294 6.53 -16.73 2.28
N ALA A 295 5.36 -17.21 2.70
CA ALA A 295 4.19 -16.38 2.93
C ALA A 295 3.26 -16.93 4.01
N TYR A 296 2.71 -16.06 4.84
CA TYR A 296 1.73 -16.39 5.85
C TYR A 296 0.29 -16.16 5.35
N VAL A 297 -0.62 -17.09 5.68
CA VAL A 297 -2.07 -16.86 5.50
C VAL A 297 -2.63 -15.96 6.60
N SER A 298 -3.83 -15.41 6.37
CA SER A 298 -4.51 -14.52 7.31
C SER A 298 -3.65 -13.31 7.68
N ASN A 299 -2.94 -12.77 6.69
CA ASN A 299 -1.94 -11.70 6.86
C ASN A 299 -2.61 -10.33 7.03
N PHE A 300 -3.42 -10.17 8.09
CA PHE A 300 -4.11 -8.93 8.45
C PHE A 300 -3.93 -8.57 9.92
N ALA A 301 -4.09 -7.29 10.26
CA ALA A 301 -3.98 -6.81 11.63
C ALA A 301 -5.03 -7.44 12.54
N GLY A 302 -4.58 -8.01 13.67
CA GLY A 302 -5.45 -8.68 14.63
C GLY A 302 -5.73 -10.16 14.33
N ALA A 303 -5.08 -10.75 13.34
CA ALA A 303 -5.12 -12.19 13.12
C ALA A 303 -4.68 -12.96 14.37
N THR A 304 -5.43 -13.99 14.76
CA THR A 304 -5.14 -14.82 15.93
C THR A 304 -4.49 -16.16 15.58
N THR A 305 -4.57 -16.54 14.31
CA THR A 305 -3.98 -17.78 13.78
C THR A 305 -3.39 -17.51 12.40
N THR A 306 -2.33 -18.25 12.06
CA THR A 306 -1.73 -18.20 10.73
C THR A 306 -1.03 -19.53 10.42
N THR A 307 -0.68 -19.76 9.16
CA THR A 307 0.13 -20.87 8.67
C THR A 307 1.16 -20.33 7.70
N LEU A 308 2.39 -20.75 7.82
CA LEU A 308 3.48 -20.39 6.92
C LEU A 308 3.57 -21.41 5.78
N TYR A 309 3.68 -20.91 4.56
CA TYR A 309 3.95 -21.69 3.36
C TYR A 309 5.28 -21.25 2.75
N ASP A 310 6.03 -22.23 2.26
CA ASP A 310 7.35 -22.04 1.66
C ASP A 310 7.40 -22.65 0.26
N ILE A 311 8.20 -22.05 -0.62
CA ILE A 311 8.48 -22.57 -1.95
C ILE A 311 9.93 -22.99 -2.03
N ASP A 312 10.17 -24.28 -2.30
CA ASP A 312 11.47 -24.86 -2.61
C ASP A 312 11.65 -24.92 -4.14
N VAL A 313 12.60 -24.15 -4.65
CA VAL A 313 12.86 -24.02 -6.10
C VAL A 313 13.72 -25.16 -6.67
N THR A 314 14.39 -25.95 -5.83
CA THR A 314 15.09 -27.16 -6.30
C THR A 314 14.15 -28.34 -6.45
N ALA A 315 13.18 -28.43 -5.56
CA ALA A 315 12.16 -29.47 -5.60
C ALA A 315 10.95 -29.08 -6.46
N ASP A 316 10.78 -27.80 -6.81
CA ASP A 316 9.60 -27.22 -7.45
C ASP A 316 8.32 -27.57 -6.69
N LYS A 317 8.32 -27.36 -5.38
CA LYS A 317 7.25 -27.75 -4.48
C LYS A 317 6.82 -26.65 -3.53
N LEU A 318 5.55 -26.69 -3.15
CA LEU A 318 4.97 -25.94 -2.05
C LEU A 318 5.03 -26.79 -0.77
N TYR A 319 5.43 -26.18 0.33
CA TYR A 319 5.47 -26.76 1.67
C TYR A 319 4.68 -25.92 2.67
N LYS A 320 4.28 -26.55 3.78
CA LYS A 320 3.92 -25.87 5.03
C LYS A 320 5.12 -25.96 5.99
N GLN A 321 5.52 -24.87 6.58
CA GLN A 321 6.48 -24.87 7.67
C GLN A 321 5.75 -24.99 9.01
N MET A 322 5.73 -26.20 9.59
CA MET A 322 4.93 -26.49 10.77
C MET A 322 5.59 -27.54 11.70
N PRO A 323 5.97 -27.22 12.93
CA PRO A 323 5.99 -25.87 13.52
C PRO A 323 7.03 -24.97 12.84
N PRO A 324 6.71 -23.66 12.62
CA PRO A 324 7.63 -22.80 11.85
C PRO A 324 8.97 -22.53 12.57
N ASN A 325 9.01 -22.53 13.89
CA ASN A 325 10.24 -22.32 14.66
C ASN A 325 11.14 -23.57 14.71
N ASP A 326 10.57 -24.75 14.45
CA ASP A 326 11.34 -25.99 14.34
C ASP A 326 11.90 -26.20 12.91
N GLY A 327 11.62 -25.29 11.99
CA GLY A 327 12.05 -25.36 10.60
C GLY A 327 11.49 -26.53 9.82
N LYS A 328 10.47 -27.21 10.34
CA LYS A 328 9.94 -28.43 9.76
C LYS A 328 9.05 -28.15 8.55
N LEU A 329 9.42 -28.69 7.39
CA LEU A 329 8.66 -28.60 6.15
C LEU A 329 7.80 -29.85 5.95
N GLU A 330 6.51 -29.63 5.71
CA GLU A 330 5.54 -30.66 5.33
C GLU A 330 5.10 -30.42 3.90
N GLU A 331 5.35 -31.37 3.00
CA GLU A 331 5.01 -31.24 1.58
C GLU A 331 3.50 -31.06 1.38
N VAL A 332 3.14 -30.01 0.61
CA VAL A 332 1.77 -29.78 0.13
C VAL A 332 1.60 -30.41 -1.25
N GLY A 333 2.53 -30.14 -2.17
CA GLY A 333 2.51 -30.74 -3.50
C GLY A 333 3.40 -30.01 -4.51
N PRO A 334 3.53 -30.57 -5.73
CA PRO A 334 4.39 -30.01 -6.76
C PRO A 334 3.74 -28.78 -7.44
N LEU A 335 4.58 -27.82 -7.82
CA LEU A 335 4.17 -26.68 -8.65
C LEU A 335 3.91 -27.08 -10.11
N ASN A 336 4.48 -28.21 -10.54
CA ASN A 336 4.43 -28.76 -11.90
C ASN A 336 5.09 -27.87 -12.98
N VAL A 337 5.91 -26.93 -12.57
CA VAL A 337 6.74 -26.08 -13.43
C VAL A 337 8.10 -25.90 -12.75
N ASN A 338 9.15 -25.71 -13.54
CA ASN A 338 10.48 -25.37 -13.02
C ASN A 338 10.60 -23.86 -12.95
N ILE A 339 10.64 -23.31 -11.74
CA ILE A 339 10.70 -21.87 -11.48
C ILE A 339 12.13 -21.45 -11.13
N ASP A 340 12.49 -20.21 -11.51
CA ASP A 340 13.77 -19.64 -11.15
C ASP A 340 13.82 -19.25 -9.65
N ALA A 341 15.01 -19.20 -9.10
CA ALA A 341 15.24 -18.84 -7.70
C ALA A 341 14.88 -17.37 -7.38
N ASN A 342 14.99 -16.48 -8.37
CA ASN A 342 14.48 -15.12 -8.27
C ASN A 342 12.98 -15.12 -8.53
N ASN A 343 12.21 -14.95 -7.49
CA ASN A 343 10.76 -15.05 -7.52
C ASN A 343 10.12 -14.20 -6.42
N GLY A 344 8.79 -14.14 -6.42
CA GLY A 344 7.99 -13.52 -5.37
C GLY A 344 6.79 -14.39 -5.05
N PHE A 345 6.46 -14.52 -3.77
CA PHE A 345 5.31 -15.28 -3.29
C PHE A 345 4.69 -14.54 -2.12
N ASP A 346 3.38 -14.33 -2.18
CA ASP A 346 2.63 -13.72 -1.08
C ASP A 346 1.16 -14.18 -1.09
N ILE A 347 0.49 -14.02 0.05
CA ILE A 347 -0.88 -14.48 0.26
C ILE A 347 -1.75 -13.31 0.73
N GLY A 348 -2.85 -13.06 0.00
CA GLY A 348 -3.79 -12.00 0.33
C GLY A 348 -4.36 -12.15 1.73
N GLY A 349 -4.24 -11.09 2.54
CA GLY A 349 -4.55 -11.13 3.96
C GLY A 349 -5.99 -11.50 4.28
N GLN A 350 -6.94 -10.98 3.54
CA GLN A 350 -8.37 -11.23 3.73
C GLN A 350 -8.86 -12.44 2.93
N SER A 351 -8.38 -12.57 1.69
CA SER A 351 -8.86 -13.61 0.77
C SER A 351 -8.19 -14.96 0.99
N ASN A 352 -6.99 -14.99 1.57
CA ASN A 352 -6.09 -16.16 1.59
C ASN A 352 -5.81 -16.74 0.18
N ILE A 353 -5.95 -15.92 -0.87
CA ILE A 353 -5.52 -16.30 -2.21
C ILE A 353 -4.01 -16.14 -2.29
N ALA A 354 -3.33 -17.21 -2.68
CA ALA A 354 -1.88 -17.22 -2.81
C ALA A 354 -1.47 -16.81 -4.23
N TYR A 355 -0.51 -15.90 -4.33
CA TYR A 355 0.01 -15.36 -5.57
C TYR A 355 1.51 -15.63 -5.68
N GLY A 356 1.93 -16.08 -6.86
CA GLY A 356 3.34 -16.28 -7.19
C GLY A 356 3.73 -15.48 -8.42
N LEU A 357 4.80 -14.73 -8.34
CA LEU A 357 5.40 -14.04 -9.47
C LEU A 357 6.65 -14.84 -9.87
N PHE A 358 6.50 -15.72 -10.86
CA PHE A 358 7.50 -16.74 -11.20
C PHE A 358 8.00 -16.60 -12.62
N THR A 359 9.31 -16.78 -12.78
CA THR A 359 9.95 -16.94 -14.08
C THR A 359 10.08 -18.42 -14.40
N VAL A 360 9.56 -18.81 -15.56
CA VAL A 360 9.66 -20.16 -16.13
C VAL A 360 10.34 -20.03 -17.50
N GLY A 361 11.58 -20.51 -17.61
CA GLY A 361 12.40 -20.27 -18.78
C GLY A 361 12.75 -18.79 -18.96
N SER A 362 12.17 -18.10 -19.92
CA SER A 362 12.40 -16.66 -20.17
C SER A 362 11.19 -15.78 -19.90
N THR A 363 10.10 -16.35 -19.38
CA THR A 363 8.83 -15.63 -19.20
C THR A 363 8.47 -15.57 -17.73
N THR A 364 8.26 -14.36 -17.24
CA THR A 364 7.73 -14.13 -15.90
C THR A 364 6.21 -13.95 -15.97
N LYS A 365 5.47 -14.64 -15.10
CA LYS A 365 4.02 -14.54 -14.98
C LYS A 365 3.60 -14.42 -13.52
N LEU A 366 2.45 -13.78 -13.33
CA LEU A 366 1.70 -13.92 -12.09
C LEU A 366 0.88 -15.22 -12.16
N TYR A 367 0.91 -15.99 -11.09
CA TYR A 367 0.13 -17.20 -10.89
C TYR A 367 -0.70 -17.08 -9.63
N VAL A 368 -1.85 -17.74 -9.62
CA VAL A 368 -2.56 -18.15 -8.40
C VAL A 368 -2.09 -19.54 -8.03
N ILE A 369 -1.76 -19.75 -6.75
CA ILE A 369 -1.27 -21.02 -6.20
C ILE A 369 -2.37 -21.67 -5.38
N ASN A 370 -2.67 -22.93 -5.66
CA ASN A 370 -3.60 -23.70 -4.84
C ASN A 370 -2.89 -24.21 -3.58
N LEU A 371 -3.19 -23.64 -2.43
CA LEU A 371 -2.59 -23.99 -1.14
C LEU A 371 -2.94 -25.41 -0.64
N ALA A 372 -3.84 -26.12 -1.31
CA ALA A 372 -4.18 -27.51 -0.96
C ALA A 372 -3.31 -28.56 -1.68
N ASN A 373 -2.69 -28.20 -2.82
CA ASN A 373 -1.95 -29.17 -3.64
C ASN A 373 -0.76 -28.59 -4.44
N GLY A 374 -0.45 -27.31 -4.31
CA GLY A 374 0.68 -26.64 -4.97
C GLY A 374 0.46 -26.23 -6.43
N THR A 375 -0.66 -26.60 -7.06
CA THR A 375 -0.85 -26.34 -8.50
C THR A 375 -0.96 -24.85 -8.82
N LEU A 376 -0.39 -24.46 -9.97
CA LEU A 376 -0.35 -23.08 -10.45
C LEU A 376 -1.39 -22.84 -11.55
N THR A 377 -2.06 -21.68 -11.46
CA THR A 377 -2.95 -21.16 -12.51
C THR A 377 -2.40 -19.82 -12.99
N PRO A 378 -1.98 -19.68 -14.27
CA PRO A 378 -1.44 -18.39 -14.75
C PRO A 378 -2.54 -17.33 -14.86
N VAL A 379 -2.20 -16.09 -14.50
CA VAL A 379 -3.11 -14.93 -14.53
C VAL A 379 -2.75 -13.99 -15.69
N PHE A 380 -1.52 -13.45 -15.70
CA PHE A 380 -1.02 -12.57 -16.78
C PHE A 380 0.51 -12.58 -16.84
N ASP A 381 1.05 -12.09 -17.96
CA ASP A 381 2.48 -11.93 -18.17
C ASP A 381 2.97 -10.69 -17.38
N ALA A 382 4.10 -10.84 -16.68
CA ALA A 382 4.69 -9.81 -15.83
C ALA A 382 6.12 -9.45 -16.29
N PRO A 383 6.68 -8.31 -15.85
CA PRO A 383 8.08 -7.99 -16.09
C PRO A 383 9.03 -9.04 -15.51
N THR A 384 10.19 -9.21 -16.15
CA THR A 384 11.24 -10.16 -15.75
C THR A 384 12.11 -9.60 -14.61
N GLY A 385 12.80 -10.49 -13.89
CA GLY A 385 13.83 -10.10 -12.92
C GLY A 385 13.30 -9.76 -11.52
N VAL A 386 12.30 -10.48 -11.06
CA VAL A 386 11.62 -10.24 -9.77
C VAL A 386 12.43 -10.77 -8.59
N ASN A 387 12.51 -10.00 -7.50
CA ASN A 387 13.14 -10.39 -6.22
C ASN A 387 12.16 -10.36 -5.03
N GLY A 388 10.87 -10.36 -5.26
CA GLY A 388 9.86 -10.36 -4.21
C GLY A 388 8.49 -9.97 -4.75
N LEU A 389 7.47 -10.29 -3.99
CA LEU A 389 6.08 -9.91 -4.22
C LEU A 389 5.47 -9.55 -2.87
N ALA A 390 4.74 -8.46 -2.82
CA ALA A 390 3.90 -8.09 -1.69
C ALA A 390 2.51 -7.73 -2.21
N VAL A 391 1.47 -8.42 -1.77
CA VAL A 391 0.09 -8.05 -2.09
C VAL A 391 -0.42 -7.03 -1.07
N GLY A 392 -1.08 -6.00 -1.58
CA GLY A 392 -1.60 -4.94 -0.74
C GLY A 392 -2.68 -5.43 0.24
N LEU A 393 -2.88 -4.69 1.32
CA LEU A 393 -3.78 -5.08 2.42
C LEU A 393 -5.26 -5.21 2.04
N GLY A 394 -5.65 -4.94 0.82
CA GLY A 394 -7.03 -5.08 0.31
C GLY A 394 -7.34 -6.43 -0.34
N PHE A 395 -6.38 -7.34 -0.43
CA PHE A 395 -6.53 -8.68 -1.02
C PHE A 395 -7.10 -9.71 -0.05
#